data_1617b3029912ae42a9d26a898d337049
#
_entry.id   1617b3029912ae42a9d26a898d337049
#
_cell.length_a   1.000
_cell.length_b   1.000
_cell.length_c   1.000
_cell.angle_alpha   90.00
_cell.angle_beta   90.00
_cell.angle_gamma   90.00
#
_symmetry.space_group_name_H-M   'P 1'
#
loop_
_entity.id
_entity.type
_entity.pdbx_description
1 polymer ?
#
loop_
_entity_poly.entity_id
_entity_poly.type
_entity_poly.pdbx_seq_one_letter_code
_entity_poly.pdbx_strand_id
1 'polypeptide(L)'
;MIVTVTYNPAVDQTIQFDEQMAPDRVMRADGAQFDAGGKGINAAQLLTAMDRPCVATGLLGGFTGSFIRDALQGDGIETAFVEVDGTTRLNTTAIAASEEYKLNQNGPTVGESVVDSLLEQVRAQAPDRVLVGGSLPPGLSPDAIDRIATGGDWETIVDTGGDILRELDAQYGLCKPNRAELGDATGADVSTVEGCADAAETFRERGFDRVLASLGADGAVLVGDAGRLYAEALDIDVVDTVGAGDALLSGVLSAWEAGADDETALRTGVAVSSQVVQRAGTAVPDLDDVESLRENVTVRRL
;
A
#
# COMPACT_ATOMS: atom_id res chain seq x y z
N MET A 1 5.61 -6.10 16.20
CA MET A 1 4.86 -4.84 15.96
C MET A 1 5.29 -4.22 14.64
N ILE A 2 4.35 -3.67 13.85
CA ILE A 2 4.60 -3.05 12.55
C ILE A 2 4.53 -1.53 12.68
N VAL A 3 5.50 -0.82 12.08
CA VAL A 3 5.42 0.63 11.82
C VAL A 3 5.20 0.83 10.33
N THR A 4 4.18 1.63 9.95
CA THR A 4 3.93 1.97 8.56
C THR A 4 4.43 3.38 8.28
N VAL A 5 5.20 3.55 7.21
CA VAL A 5 5.80 4.83 6.79
C VAL A 5 5.16 5.28 5.49
N THR A 6 4.57 6.46 5.49
CA THR A 6 4.03 7.12 4.29
C THR A 6 4.75 8.45 4.08
N TYR A 7 5.70 8.48 3.14
CA TYR A 7 6.47 9.71 2.86
C TYR A 7 5.62 10.80 2.21
N ASN A 8 4.63 10.43 1.41
CA ASN A 8 3.80 11.35 0.65
C ASN A 8 2.30 11.02 0.81
N PRO A 9 1.76 11.13 2.03
CA PRO A 9 0.34 10.90 2.29
C PRO A 9 -0.54 11.88 1.51
N ALA A 10 -1.82 11.57 1.43
CA ALA A 10 -2.80 12.41 0.78
C ALA A 10 -4.11 12.43 1.57
N VAL A 11 -4.86 13.50 1.43
CA VAL A 11 -6.30 13.43 1.62
C VAL A 11 -6.90 13.02 0.28
N ASP A 12 -7.59 11.90 0.22
CA ASP A 12 -8.28 11.44 -0.98
C ASP A 12 -9.71 11.97 -0.94
N GLN A 13 -10.03 12.87 -1.87
CA GLN A 13 -11.35 13.46 -2.04
C GLN A 13 -12.06 12.80 -3.22
N THR A 14 -13.24 12.24 -2.98
CA THR A 14 -14.14 11.79 -4.05
C THR A 14 -15.31 12.76 -4.14
N ILE A 15 -15.55 13.31 -5.33
CA ILE A 15 -16.71 14.19 -5.62
C ILE A 15 -17.55 13.57 -6.73
N GLN A 16 -18.86 13.61 -6.58
CA GLN A 16 -19.82 12.98 -7.48
C GLN A 16 -20.69 14.03 -8.15
N PHE A 17 -20.91 13.87 -9.44
CA PHE A 17 -21.78 14.70 -10.26
C PHE A 17 -22.72 13.82 -11.07
N ASP A 18 -24.00 14.13 -11.10
CA ASP A 18 -25.00 13.45 -11.94
C ASP A 18 -24.80 13.77 -13.44
N GLU A 19 -24.18 14.90 -13.76
CA GLU A 19 -23.92 15.37 -15.13
C GLU A 19 -22.48 15.12 -15.55
N GLN A 20 -22.23 15.02 -16.86
CA GLN A 20 -20.86 15.07 -17.42
C GLN A 20 -20.19 16.40 -17.13
N MET A 21 -18.90 16.35 -16.83
CA MET A 21 -18.09 17.58 -16.69
C MET A 21 -18.02 18.35 -18.02
N ALA A 22 -18.25 19.66 -17.94
CA ALA A 22 -18.18 20.53 -19.10
C ALA A 22 -17.35 21.79 -18.79
N PRO A 23 -16.46 22.24 -19.70
CA PRO A 23 -15.71 23.47 -19.53
C PRO A 23 -16.64 24.68 -19.46
N ASP A 24 -16.13 25.76 -18.85
CA ASP A 24 -16.80 27.05 -18.74
C ASP A 24 -18.19 27.05 -18.04
N ARG A 25 -18.46 26.00 -17.22
CA ARG A 25 -19.67 25.90 -16.40
C ARG A 25 -19.30 25.75 -14.93
N VAL A 26 -20.12 26.37 -14.07
CA VAL A 26 -20.09 26.08 -12.63
C VAL A 26 -20.92 24.80 -12.40
N MET A 27 -20.24 23.77 -11.94
CA MET A 27 -20.89 22.53 -11.57
C MET A 27 -20.99 22.43 -10.05
N ARG A 28 -22.03 21.78 -9.55
CA ARG A 28 -22.20 21.49 -8.13
C ARG A 28 -22.18 19.99 -7.94
N ALA A 29 -21.33 19.55 -7.03
CA ALA A 29 -21.27 18.13 -6.67
C ALA A 29 -22.52 17.73 -5.87
N ASP A 30 -23.03 16.54 -6.14
CA ASP A 30 -24.15 15.93 -5.42
C ASP A 30 -23.67 15.25 -4.13
N GLY A 31 -22.40 14.86 -4.08
CA GLY A 31 -21.75 14.28 -2.91
C GLY A 31 -20.25 14.60 -2.87
N ALA A 32 -19.69 14.60 -1.66
CA ALA A 32 -18.26 14.68 -1.44
C ALA A 32 -17.86 13.82 -0.24
N GLN A 33 -16.77 13.07 -0.39
CA GLN A 33 -16.17 12.25 0.66
C GLN A 33 -14.69 12.61 0.77
N PHE A 34 -14.13 12.51 1.98
CA PHE A 34 -12.73 12.73 2.24
C PHE A 34 -12.19 11.59 3.09
N ASP A 35 -11.12 10.96 2.64
CA ASP A 35 -10.49 9.84 3.31
C ASP A 35 -9.00 10.15 3.56
N ALA A 36 -8.46 9.62 4.66
CA ALA A 36 -7.02 9.62 4.89
C ALA A 36 -6.40 8.56 3.98
N GLY A 37 -5.44 8.96 3.14
CA GLY A 37 -4.89 8.10 2.10
C GLY A 37 -3.37 8.08 2.04
N GLY A 38 -2.89 7.10 1.30
CA GLY A 38 -1.49 6.73 1.12
C GLY A 38 -1.25 5.28 1.55
N LYS A 39 -0.44 4.55 0.80
CA LYS A 39 -0.30 3.08 0.97
C LYS A 39 0.04 2.64 2.40
N GLY A 40 0.95 3.33 3.10
CA GLY A 40 1.26 3.01 4.49
C GLY A 40 0.10 3.32 5.44
N ILE A 41 -0.67 4.38 5.18
CA ILE A 41 -1.88 4.72 5.93
C ILE A 41 -2.95 3.66 5.70
N ASN A 42 -3.23 3.30 4.44
CA ASN A 42 -4.19 2.26 4.09
C ASN A 42 -3.83 0.92 4.76
N ALA A 43 -2.55 0.58 4.77
CA ALA A 43 -2.06 -0.62 5.45
C ALA A 43 -2.27 -0.54 6.97
N ALA A 44 -2.04 0.63 7.59
CA ALA A 44 -2.28 0.80 9.04
C ALA A 44 -3.76 0.62 9.39
N GLN A 45 -4.66 1.18 8.60
CA GLN A 45 -6.10 1.03 8.79
C GLN A 45 -6.52 -0.44 8.65
N LEU A 46 -6.05 -1.15 7.62
CA LEU A 46 -6.34 -2.57 7.40
C LEU A 46 -5.75 -3.46 8.49
N LEU A 47 -4.50 -3.22 8.92
CA LEU A 47 -3.88 -3.96 10.02
C LEU A 47 -4.67 -3.78 11.33
N THR A 48 -5.08 -2.54 11.63
CA THR A 48 -5.88 -2.25 12.81
C THR A 48 -7.24 -2.96 12.76
N ALA A 49 -7.91 -2.96 11.59
CA ALA A 49 -9.16 -3.68 11.39
C ALA A 49 -9.03 -5.21 11.54
N MET A 50 -7.81 -5.74 11.37
CA MET A 50 -7.48 -7.16 11.63
C MET A 50 -6.92 -7.40 13.05
N ASP A 51 -7.09 -6.48 13.99
CA ASP A 51 -6.57 -6.56 15.36
C ASP A 51 -5.03 -6.73 15.42
N ARG A 52 -4.30 -6.10 14.50
CA ARG A 52 -2.84 -6.08 14.49
C ARG A 52 -2.32 -4.72 14.94
N PRO A 53 -1.68 -4.64 16.13
CA PRO A 53 -1.12 -3.38 16.60
C PRO A 53 -0.10 -2.82 15.60
N CYS A 54 -0.30 -1.58 15.19
CA CYS A 54 0.64 -0.87 14.33
C CYS A 54 0.71 0.61 14.71
N VAL A 55 1.76 1.29 14.27
CA VAL A 55 1.93 2.73 14.40
C VAL A 55 2.06 3.33 13.00
N ALA A 56 1.20 4.28 12.67
CA ALA A 56 1.30 5.01 11.41
C ALA A 56 2.24 6.21 11.56
N THR A 57 3.24 6.32 10.68
CA THR A 57 4.15 7.46 10.63
C THR A 57 4.37 7.94 9.18
N GLY A 58 5.07 9.03 9.02
CA GLY A 58 5.34 9.66 7.74
C GLY A 58 5.41 11.18 7.88
N LEU A 59 5.15 11.90 6.80
CA LEU A 59 5.26 13.35 6.74
C LEU A 59 3.88 13.99 6.59
N LEU A 60 3.51 14.87 7.52
CA LEU A 60 2.25 15.61 7.47
C LEU A 60 2.52 17.11 7.55
N GLY A 61 1.69 17.91 6.84
CA GLY A 61 1.76 19.36 6.91
C GLY A 61 0.42 20.03 6.59
N GLY A 62 0.19 21.20 7.18
CA GLY A 62 -1.00 22.00 6.94
C GLY A 62 -2.32 21.37 7.41
N PHE A 63 -3.43 21.94 6.96
CA PHE A 63 -4.77 21.51 7.41
C PHE A 63 -5.13 20.09 6.96
N THR A 64 -4.67 19.66 5.80
CA THR A 64 -4.88 18.30 5.29
C THR A 64 -4.07 17.27 6.10
N GLY A 65 -2.87 17.65 6.57
CA GLY A 65 -2.12 16.81 7.50
C GLY A 65 -2.82 16.64 8.84
N SER A 66 -3.41 17.71 9.37
CA SER A 66 -4.23 17.64 10.59
C SER A 66 -5.44 16.74 10.39
N PHE A 67 -6.13 16.86 9.25
CA PHE A 67 -7.26 15.98 8.90
C PHE A 67 -6.87 14.49 8.95
N ILE A 68 -5.73 14.11 8.33
CA ILE A 68 -5.26 12.72 8.35
C ILE A 68 -4.99 12.25 9.77
N ARG A 69 -4.32 13.06 10.59
CA ARG A 69 -4.01 12.70 11.98
C ARG A 69 -5.30 12.49 12.80
N ASP A 70 -6.25 13.40 12.67
CA ASP A 70 -7.52 13.32 13.39
C ASP A 70 -8.34 12.10 12.97
N ALA A 71 -8.36 11.79 11.66
CA ALA A 71 -9.03 10.61 11.14
C ALA A 71 -8.44 9.30 11.70
N LEU A 72 -7.11 9.14 11.62
CA LEU A 72 -6.44 7.96 12.15
C LEU A 72 -6.60 7.79 13.67
N GLN A 73 -6.56 8.88 14.42
CA GLN A 73 -6.85 8.85 15.86
C GLN A 73 -8.30 8.47 16.15
N GLY A 74 -9.23 8.94 15.31
CA GLY A 74 -10.64 8.55 15.38
C GLY A 74 -10.85 7.05 15.17
N ASP A 75 -10.04 6.44 14.32
CA ASP A 75 -10.01 5.00 14.04
C ASP A 75 -9.22 4.20 15.10
N GLY A 76 -8.68 4.85 16.13
CA GLY A 76 -7.90 4.21 17.20
C GLY A 76 -6.48 3.81 16.79
N ILE A 77 -5.95 4.35 15.69
CA ILE A 77 -4.61 4.07 15.20
C ILE A 77 -3.59 4.97 15.89
N GLU A 78 -2.55 4.37 16.47
CA GLU A 78 -1.42 5.12 17.02
C GLU A 78 -0.63 5.81 15.90
N THR A 79 -0.25 7.08 16.14
CA THR A 79 0.42 7.90 15.13
C THR A 79 1.70 8.54 15.65
N ALA A 80 2.76 8.59 14.80
CA ALA A 80 4.05 9.20 15.12
C ALA A 80 4.59 10.03 13.94
N PHE A 81 3.74 10.89 13.34
CA PHE A 81 4.10 11.66 12.14
C PHE A 81 5.10 12.79 12.43
N VAL A 82 5.97 13.03 11.47
CA VAL A 82 6.85 14.20 11.42
C VAL A 82 6.11 15.35 10.74
N GLU A 83 6.14 16.51 11.38
CA GLU A 83 5.56 17.73 10.83
C GLU A 83 6.50 18.34 9.80
N VAL A 84 5.98 18.73 8.64
CA VAL A 84 6.73 19.39 7.58
C VAL A 84 6.09 20.72 7.18
N ASP A 85 6.90 21.64 6.69
CA ASP A 85 6.41 22.87 6.06
C ASP A 85 5.63 22.55 4.78
N GLY A 86 4.60 23.31 4.51
CA GLY A 86 3.72 23.14 3.37
C GLY A 86 2.43 22.41 3.71
N THR A 87 1.78 21.88 2.70
CA THR A 87 0.46 21.24 2.84
C THR A 87 0.50 19.83 2.29
N THR A 88 0.10 18.84 3.08
CA THR A 88 -0.13 17.47 2.61
C THR A 88 -1.07 17.52 1.41
N ARG A 89 -0.76 16.75 0.37
CA ARG A 89 -1.47 16.80 -0.91
C ARG A 89 -2.92 16.37 -0.80
N LEU A 90 -3.74 16.93 -1.69
CA LEU A 90 -5.11 16.53 -1.92
C LEU A 90 -5.17 15.83 -3.28
N ASN A 91 -5.63 14.59 -3.31
CA ASN A 91 -5.99 13.90 -4.54
C ASN A 91 -7.50 14.02 -4.73
N THR A 92 -7.96 14.41 -5.89
CA THR A 92 -9.38 14.52 -6.17
C THR A 92 -9.78 13.54 -7.25
N THR A 93 -10.70 12.65 -6.93
CA THR A 93 -11.41 11.80 -7.90
C THR A 93 -12.76 12.43 -8.17
N ALA A 94 -12.98 12.92 -9.39
CA ALA A 94 -14.28 13.42 -9.81
C ALA A 94 -14.99 12.34 -10.64
N ILE A 95 -16.14 11.87 -10.17
CA ILE A 95 -17.00 10.92 -10.86
C ILE A 95 -18.14 11.74 -11.48
N ALA A 96 -18.22 11.76 -12.81
CA ALA A 96 -19.16 12.57 -13.55
C ALA A 96 -19.93 11.69 -14.55
N ALA A 97 -21.17 11.36 -14.24
CA ALA A 97 -21.99 10.37 -14.96
C ALA A 97 -21.25 8.99 -15.05
N SER A 98 -20.65 8.69 -16.21
CA SER A 98 -19.92 7.42 -16.44
C SER A 98 -18.41 7.61 -16.58
N GLU A 99 -17.88 8.82 -16.31
CA GLU A 99 -16.46 9.14 -16.46
C GLU A 99 -15.81 9.40 -15.10
N GLU A 100 -14.56 8.99 -14.95
CA GLU A 100 -13.74 9.23 -13.76
C GLU A 100 -12.52 10.08 -14.12
N TYR A 101 -12.30 11.13 -13.34
CA TYR A 101 -11.16 12.04 -13.48
C TYR A 101 -10.33 12.00 -12.21
N LYS A 102 -9.05 11.62 -12.31
CA LYS A 102 -8.09 11.60 -11.21
C LYS A 102 -7.15 12.79 -11.28
N LEU A 103 -7.25 13.69 -10.32
CA LEU A 103 -6.50 14.95 -10.23
C LEU A 103 -5.60 14.90 -9.00
N ASN A 104 -4.37 14.37 -9.15
CA ASN A 104 -3.44 14.17 -8.06
C ASN A 104 -2.43 15.31 -7.96
N GLN A 105 -2.16 15.75 -6.73
CA GLN A 105 -1.09 16.69 -6.42
C GLN A 105 0.21 15.98 -6.09
N ASN A 106 1.35 16.65 -6.26
CA ASN A 106 2.67 16.09 -5.99
C ASN A 106 3.04 16.04 -4.49
N GLY A 107 2.35 16.81 -3.65
CA GLY A 107 2.71 17.02 -2.25
C GLY A 107 3.74 18.15 -2.03
N PRO A 108 4.09 18.44 -0.77
CA PRO A 108 5.04 19.48 -0.43
C PRO A 108 6.46 19.07 -0.84
N THR A 109 7.28 20.07 -1.22
CA THR A 109 8.72 19.85 -1.37
C THR A 109 9.36 19.79 0.01
N VAL A 110 10.12 18.74 0.29
CA VAL A 110 10.81 18.54 1.57
C VAL A 110 12.31 18.36 1.37
N GLY A 111 13.10 18.71 2.39
CA GLY A 111 14.55 18.46 2.37
C GLY A 111 14.91 17.12 3.01
N GLU A 112 16.08 16.60 2.69
CA GLU A 112 16.54 15.29 3.19
C GLU A 112 16.63 15.18 4.72
N SER A 113 16.72 16.30 5.44
CA SER A 113 16.75 16.31 6.92
C SER A 113 15.48 15.72 7.56
N VAL A 114 14.35 15.72 6.85
CA VAL A 114 13.11 15.09 7.36
C VAL A 114 13.25 13.59 7.53
N VAL A 115 14.16 12.96 6.74
CA VAL A 115 14.41 11.52 6.83
C VAL A 115 15.06 11.15 8.17
N ASP A 116 15.95 12.00 8.69
CA ASP A 116 16.55 11.79 10.01
C ASP A 116 15.49 11.85 11.12
N SER A 117 14.62 12.86 11.07
CA SER A 117 13.52 12.99 12.02
C SER A 117 12.54 11.81 11.94
N LEU A 118 12.23 11.35 10.72
CA LEU A 118 11.36 10.20 10.51
C LEU A 118 12.00 8.91 11.04
N LEU A 119 13.30 8.72 10.78
CA LEU A 119 14.07 7.58 11.28
C LEU A 119 14.11 7.56 12.83
N GLU A 120 14.24 8.71 13.47
CA GLU A 120 14.13 8.82 14.93
C GLU A 120 12.75 8.39 15.43
N GLN A 121 11.66 8.81 14.76
CA GLN A 121 10.31 8.37 15.11
C GLN A 121 10.15 6.85 14.95
N VAL A 122 10.65 6.25 13.87
CA VAL A 122 10.61 4.80 13.66
C VAL A 122 11.39 4.06 14.76
N ARG A 123 12.60 4.51 15.07
CA ARG A 123 13.44 3.93 16.14
C ARG A 123 12.78 3.98 17.52
N ALA A 124 12.10 5.09 17.82
CA ALA A 124 11.39 5.26 19.10
C ALA A 124 10.28 4.22 19.31
N GLN A 125 9.72 3.68 18.23
CA GLN A 125 8.70 2.63 18.30
C GLN A 125 9.28 1.22 18.49
N ALA A 126 10.60 1.01 18.27
CA ALA A 126 11.27 -0.29 18.35
C ALA A 126 10.52 -1.40 17.56
N PRO A 127 10.25 -1.22 16.27
CA PRO A 127 9.46 -2.16 15.49
C PRO A 127 10.21 -3.45 15.17
N ASP A 128 9.47 -4.55 14.97
CA ASP A 128 10.01 -5.76 14.33
C ASP A 128 10.02 -5.63 12.81
N ARG A 129 9.03 -4.87 12.26
CA ARG A 129 8.84 -4.63 10.83
C ARG A 129 8.51 -3.17 10.53
N VAL A 130 9.04 -2.67 9.43
CA VAL A 130 8.72 -1.34 8.90
C VAL A 130 8.19 -1.49 7.48
N LEU A 131 6.96 -1.05 7.24
CA LEU A 131 6.38 -0.98 5.91
C LEU A 131 6.53 0.43 5.35
N VAL A 132 7.31 0.60 4.30
CA VAL A 132 7.40 1.85 3.55
C VAL A 132 6.49 1.77 2.32
N GLY A 133 5.44 2.60 2.29
CA GLY A 133 4.43 2.55 1.23
C GLY A 133 4.19 3.88 0.52
N GLY A 134 3.96 3.80 -0.80
CA GLY A 134 3.56 4.93 -1.63
C GLY A 134 4.71 5.62 -2.36
N SER A 135 4.43 6.83 -2.87
CA SER A 135 5.41 7.65 -3.59
C SER A 135 6.26 8.49 -2.65
N LEU A 136 7.34 9.02 -3.16
CA LEU A 136 8.14 10.04 -2.47
C LEU A 136 7.64 11.45 -2.83
N PRO A 137 7.67 12.40 -1.89
CA PRO A 137 7.41 13.80 -2.19
C PRO A 137 8.58 14.43 -2.93
N PRO A 138 8.37 15.56 -3.64
CA PRO A 138 9.45 16.30 -4.26
C PRO A 138 10.56 16.66 -3.26
N GLY A 139 11.81 16.44 -3.66
CA GLY A 139 13.00 16.71 -2.85
C GLY A 139 13.60 15.48 -2.16
N LEU A 140 12.92 14.32 -2.18
CA LEU A 140 13.48 13.05 -1.73
C LEU A 140 13.77 12.13 -2.93
N SER A 141 14.78 11.30 -2.76
CA SER A 141 15.18 10.23 -3.69
C SER A 141 14.94 8.86 -3.04
N PRO A 142 15.05 7.75 -3.78
CA PRO A 142 14.97 6.38 -3.23
C PRO A 142 15.91 6.12 -2.05
N ASP A 143 17.04 6.81 -1.94
CA ASP A 143 17.94 6.77 -0.77
C ASP A 143 17.21 7.02 0.57
N ALA A 144 16.13 7.81 0.56
CA ALA A 144 15.31 8.00 1.75
C ALA A 144 14.70 6.68 2.28
N ILE A 145 14.39 5.74 1.38
CA ILE A 145 13.85 4.42 1.74
C ILE A 145 15.01 3.52 2.20
N ASP A 146 16.15 3.54 1.49
CA ASP A 146 17.36 2.78 1.89
C ASP A 146 17.81 3.17 3.30
N ARG A 147 17.73 4.46 3.65
CA ARG A 147 18.06 4.96 5.00
C ARG A 147 17.12 4.41 6.08
N ILE A 148 15.83 4.22 5.79
CA ILE A 148 14.93 3.52 6.71
C ILE A 148 15.33 2.05 6.80
N ALA A 149 15.59 1.38 5.67
CA ALA A 149 15.93 -0.03 5.65
C ALA A 149 17.21 -0.36 6.43
N THR A 150 18.18 0.54 6.39
CA THR A 150 19.46 0.38 7.09
C THR A 150 19.50 1.04 8.47
N GLY A 151 18.40 1.65 8.89
CA GLY A 151 18.34 2.48 10.08
C GLY A 151 18.22 1.74 11.41
N GLY A 152 17.96 0.43 11.42
CA GLY A 152 17.83 -0.39 12.64
C GLY A 152 17.70 -1.87 12.32
N ASP A 153 17.44 -2.67 13.36
CA ASP A 153 17.39 -4.15 13.29
C ASP A 153 15.97 -4.65 13.02
N TRP A 154 15.24 -4.04 12.10
CA TRP A 154 13.89 -4.46 11.67
C TRP A 154 13.87 -4.98 10.24
N GLU A 155 12.88 -5.82 9.93
CA GLU A 155 12.59 -6.22 8.56
C GLU A 155 11.87 -5.08 7.83
N THR A 156 12.41 -4.61 6.69
CA THR A 156 11.78 -3.56 5.89
C THR A 156 10.99 -4.15 4.73
N ILE A 157 9.74 -3.75 4.62
CA ILE A 157 8.81 -4.10 3.56
C ILE A 157 8.58 -2.86 2.69
N VAL A 158 8.56 -3.01 1.36
CA VAL A 158 8.42 -1.89 0.43
C VAL A 158 7.25 -2.12 -0.53
N ASP A 159 6.34 -1.14 -0.59
CA ASP A 159 5.28 -1.08 -1.59
C ASP A 159 5.28 0.29 -2.27
N THR A 160 6.13 0.45 -3.27
CA THR A 160 6.32 1.71 -4.02
C THR A 160 6.20 1.45 -5.52
N GLY A 161 6.17 2.54 -6.32
CA GLY A 161 6.17 2.41 -7.79
C GLY A 161 7.44 1.75 -8.34
N GLY A 162 7.31 1.10 -9.49
CA GLY A 162 8.38 0.30 -10.10
C GLY A 162 9.66 1.09 -10.39
N ASP A 163 9.56 2.39 -10.69
CA ASP A 163 10.74 3.26 -10.89
C ASP A 163 11.57 3.36 -9.60
N ILE A 164 10.90 3.59 -8.46
CA ILE A 164 11.57 3.64 -7.16
C ILE A 164 12.16 2.27 -6.81
N LEU A 165 11.39 1.18 -6.96
CA LEU A 165 11.86 -0.18 -6.65
C LEU A 165 13.15 -0.56 -7.41
N ARG A 166 13.35 -0.03 -8.62
CA ARG A 166 14.56 -0.29 -9.41
C ARG A 166 15.82 0.39 -8.89
N GLU A 167 15.64 1.49 -8.16
CA GLU A 167 16.74 2.33 -7.66
C GLU A 167 17.12 2.02 -6.22
N LEU A 168 16.37 1.14 -5.52
CA LEU A 168 16.70 0.71 -4.16
C LEU A 168 17.95 -0.14 -4.14
N ASP A 169 18.84 0.10 -3.15
CA ASP A 169 20.17 -0.52 -3.05
C ASP A 169 20.42 -1.23 -1.70
N ALA A 170 19.50 -1.13 -0.73
CA ALA A 170 19.58 -1.83 0.54
C ALA A 170 19.05 -3.27 0.46
N GLN A 171 19.08 -3.99 1.60
CA GLN A 171 18.42 -5.29 1.75
C GLN A 171 17.04 -5.11 2.36
N TYR A 172 16.06 -5.85 1.84
CA TYR A 172 14.66 -5.75 2.21
C TYR A 172 14.05 -7.12 2.46
N GLY A 173 13.18 -7.23 3.45
CA GLY A 173 12.45 -8.47 3.71
C GLY A 173 11.41 -8.79 2.64
N LEU A 174 10.74 -7.76 2.08
CA LEU A 174 9.73 -7.94 1.03
C LEU A 174 9.61 -6.70 0.15
N CYS A 175 9.36 -6.91 -1.14
CA CYS A 175 8.74 -5.90 -1.98
C CYS A 175 7.42 -6.40 -2.59
N LYS A 176 6.52 -5.45 -2.93
CA LYS A 176 5.23 -5.80 -3.55
C LYS A 176 5.00 -5.07 -4.88
N PRO A 177 5.57 -5.50 -5.98
CA PRO A 177 5.22 -5.02 -7.31
C PRO A 177 3.85 -5.53 -7.77
N ASN A 178 3.18 -4.79 -8.64
CA ASN A 178 2.13 -5.36 -9.48
C ASN A 178 2.74 -5.99 -10.75
N ARG A 179 1.91 -6.68 -11.56
CA ARG A 179 2.35 -7.34 -12.80
C ARG A 179 3.11 -6.40 -13.74
N ALA A 180 2.60 -5.19 -13.97
CA ALA A 180 3.22 -4.24 -14.88
C ALA A 180 4.57 -3.74 -14.32
N GLU A 181 4.59 -3.33 -13.04
CA GLU A 181 5.81 -2.91 -12.35
C GLU A 181 6.89 -4.00 -12.35
N LEU A 182 6.49 -5.27 -12.18
CA LEU A 182 7.39 -6.42 -12.24
C LEU A 182 7.99 -6.61 -13.64
N GLY A 183 7.16 -6.52 -14.67
CA GLY A 183 7.59 -6.59 -16.07
C GLY A 183 8.53 -5.44 -16.43
N ASP A 184 8.18 -4.22 -16.06
CA ASP A 184 9.00 -3.02 -16.31
C ASP A 184 10.35 -3.09 -15.57
N ALA A 185 10.36 -3.62 -14.34
CA ALA A 185 11.56 -3.72 -13.53
C ALA A 185 12.55 -4.78 -14.00
N THR A 186 12.05 -5.88 -14.59
CA THR A 186 12.86 -7.04 -15.00
C THR A 186 13.09 -7.13 -16.51
N GLY A 187 12.21 -6.52 -17.32
CA GLY A 187 12.17 -6.72 -18.77
C GLY A 187 11.68 -8.12 -19.18
N ALA A 188 11.14 -8.90 -18.24
CA ALA A 188 10.67 -10.26 -18.47
C ALA A 188 9.24 -10.27 -19.06
N ASP A 189 8.88 -11.39 -19.70
CA ASP A 189 7.51 -11.67 -20.10
C ASP A 189 6.68 -12.08 -18.87
N VAL A 190 5.76 -11.21 -18.46
CA VAL A 190 4.86 -11.40 -17.33
C VAL A 190 3.42 -11.73 -17.77
N SER A 191 3.24 -12.19 -19.00
CA SER A 191 1.91 -12.52 -19.53
C SER A 191 1.28 -13.75 -18.88
N THR A 192 2.09 -14.65 -18.31
CA THR A 192 1.66 -15.85 -17.59
C THR A 192 2.02 -15.77 -16.11
N VAL A 193 1.35 -16.58 -15.30
CA VAL A 193 1.66 -16.70 -13.84
C VAL A 193 3.08 -17.21 -13.64
N GLU A 194 3.49 -18.20 -14.41
CA GLU A 194 4.84 -18.76 -14.37
C GLU A 194 5.89 -17.70 -14.77
N GLY A 195 5.63 -16.90 -15.80
CA GLY A 195 6.49 -15.77 -16.19
C GLY A 195 6.59 -14.70 -15.12
N CYS A 196 5.49 -14.42 -14.42
CA CYS A 196 5.52 -13.54 -13.25
C CYS A 196 6.35 -14.12 -12.09
N ALA A 197 6.29 -15.44 -11.85
CA ALA A 197 7.09 -16.08 -10.81
C ALA A 197 8.59 -16.07 -11.18
N ASP A 198 8.95 -16.30 -12.45
CA ASP A 198 10.34 -16.19 -12.92
C ASP A 198 10.88 -14.76 -12.81
N ALA A 199 10.07 -13.76 -13.17
CA ALA A 199 10.41 -12.35 -13.01
C ALA A 199 10.56 -11.97 -11.52
N ALA A 200 9.69 -12.45 -10.65
CA ALA A 200 9.77 -12.24 -9.20
C ALA A 200 11.04 -12.85 -8.59
N GLU A 201 11.46 -14.04 -9.03
CA GLU A 201 12.73 -14.65 -8.59
C GLU A 201 13.93 -13.81 -9.04
N THR A 202 13.95 -13.37 -10.31
CA THR A 202 14.99 -12.47 -10.81
C THR A 202 15.02 -11.16 -10.05
N PHE A 203 13.86 -10.63 -9.67
CA PHE A 203 13.77 -9.39 -8.91
C PHE A 203 14.23 -9.56 -7.46
N ARG A 204 13.97 -10.73 -6.87
CA ARG A 204 14.43 -11.12 -5.52
C ARG A 204 15.96 -11.06 -5.40
N GLU A 205 16.70 -11.48 -6.43
CA GLU A 205 18.18 -11.44 -6.46
C GLU A 205 18.76 -10.01 -6.34
N ARG A 206 17.92 -8.98 -6.43
CA ARG A 206 18.33 -7.57 -6.31
C ARG A 206 18.32 -7.03 -4.87
N GLY A 207 18.17 -7.90 -3.87
CA GLY A 207 18.22 -7.51 -2.46
C GLY A 207 16.91 -7.65 -1.70
N PHE A 208 16.01 -8.50 -2.18
CA PHE A 208 14.75 -8.77 -1.49
C PHE A 208 14.68 -10.24 -1.04
N ASP A 209 14.37 -10.47 0.23
CA ASP A 209 14.19 -11.85 0.73
C ASP A 209 12.94 -12.49 0.12
N ARG A 210 11.89 -11.70 -0.10
CA ARG A 210 10.62 -12.10 -0.70
C ARG A 210 10.11 -11.08 -1.72
N VAL A 211 9.37 -11.57 -2.70
CA VAL A 211 8.62 -10.75 -3.67
C VAL A 211 7.16 -11.22 -3.69
N LEU A 212 6.24 -10.33 -3.37
CA LEU A 212 4.79 -10.54 -3.45
C LEU A 212 4.25 -9.81 -4.68
N ALA A 213 4.04 -10.50 -5.78
CA ALA A 213 3.52 -9.90 -7.00
C ALA A 213 1.99 -10.00 -7.06
N SER A 214 1.29 -8.85 -7.15
CA SER A 214 -0.14 -8.82 -7.40
C SER A 214 -0.43 -8.91 -8.91
N LEU A 215 -1.32 -9.82 -9.31
CA LEU A 215 -1.60 -10.15 -10.72
C LEU A 215 -3.02 -9.74 -11.15
N GLY A 216 -3.71 -8.95 -10.34
CA GLY A 216 -5.10 -8.54 -10.61
C GLY A 216 -6.05 -9.74 -10.55
N ALA A 217 -6.84 -9.93 -11.60
CA ALA A 217 -7.79 -11.04 -11.69
C ALA A 217 -7.13 -12.43 -11.71
N ASP A 218 -5.83 -12.51 -11.98
CA ASP A 218 -5.08 -13.77 -11.92
C ASP A 218 -4.56 -14.10 -10.51
N GLY A 219 -4.85 -13.28 -9.50
CA GLY A 219 -4.45 -13.55 -8.11
C GLY A 219 -3.09 -12.97 -7.71
N ALA A 220 -2.23 -13.75 -7.06
CA ALA A 220 -0.94 -13.29 -6.55
C ALA A 220 0.11 -14.40 -6.52
N VAL A 221 1.37 -14.00 -6.66
CA VAL A 221 2.56 -14.87 -6.50
C VAL A 221 3.39 -14.37 -5.33
N LEU A 222 3.81 -15.27 -4.46
CA LEU A 222 4.80 -15.02 -3.42
C LEU A 222 6.03 -15.90 -3.68
N VAL A 223 7.17 -15.26 -3.87
CA VAL A 223 8.46 -15.93 -4.09
C VAL A 223 9.38 -15.62 -2.94
N GLY A 224 10.01 -16.63 -2.35
CA GLY A 224 10.91 -16.51 -1.21
C GLY A 224 11.64 -17.83 -0.95
N ASP A 225 12.27 -17.97 0.21
CA ASP A 225 13.02 -19.19 0.56
C ASP A 225 12.14 -20.44 0.66
N ALA A 226 10.84 -20.29 0.95
CA ALA A 226 9.87 -21.38 0.92
C ALA A 226 9.57 -21.89 -0.49
N GLY A 227 10.06 -21.21 -1.52
CA GLY A 227 9.82 -21.48 -2.95
C GLY A 227 8.84 -20.49 -3.55
N ARG A 228 8.21 -20.92 -4.65
CA ARG A 228 7.28 -20.13 -5.44
C ARG A 228 5.85 -20.59 -5.13
N LEU A 229 5.07 -19.70 -4.54
CA LEU A 229 3.66 -19.93 -4.21
C LEU A 229 2.78 -19.06 -5.12
N TYR A 230 1.69 -19.63 -5.55
CA TYR A 230 0.66 -18.93 -6.32
C TYR A 230 -0.71 -19.14 -5.67
N ALA A 231 -1.43 -18.06 -5.48
CA ALA A 231 -2.82 -18.07 -5.05
C ALA A 231 -3.70 -17.50 -6.16
N GLU A 232 -4.70 -18.25 -6.58
CA GLU A 232 -5.69 -17.82 -7.56
C GLU A 232 -6.63 -16.79 -6.92
N ALA A 233 -7.06 -15.76 -7.68
CA ALA A 233 -8.08 -14.84 -7.23
C ALA A 233 -9.41 -15.56 -7.03
N LEU A 234 -10.19 -15.14 -6.05
CA LEU A 234 -11.54 -15.67 -5.85
C LEU A 234 -12.50 -15.11 -6.92
N ASP A 235 -13.43 -15.94 -7.36
CA ASP A 235 -14.52 -15.54 -8.25
C ASP A 235 -15.60 -14.80 -7.42
N ILE A 236 -15.55 -13.49 -7.44
CA ILE A 236 -16.38 -12.58 -6.65
C ILE A 236 -16.83 -11.39 -7.50
N ASP A 237 -17.89 -10.72 -7.08
CA ASP A 237 -18.36 -9.48 -7.69
C ASP A 237 -17.39 -8.32 -7.32
N VAL A 238 -16.56 -7.89 -8.26
CA VAL A 238 -15.63 -6.77 -8.09
C VAL A 238 -16.35 -5.45 -8.35
N VAL A 239 -16.37 -4.58 -7.36
CA VAL A 239 -16.96 -3.22 -7.46
C VAL A 239 -15.88 -2.19 -7.75
N ASP A 240 -14.75 -2.26 -7.03
CA ASP A 240 -13.61 -1.34 -7.18
C ASP A 240 -12.30 -2.09 -6.89
N THR A 241 -11.24 -1.77 -7.61
CA THR A 241 -9.92 -2.37 -7.42
C THR A 241 -8.96 -1.48 -6.63
N VAL A 242 -9.39 -0.28 -6.24
CA VAL A 242 -8.59 0.63 -5.42
C VAL A 242 -8.33 -0.02 -4.05
N GLY A 243 -7.09 0.02 -3.58
CA GLY A 243 -6.70 -0.58 -2.30
C GLY A 243 -6.51 -2.10 -2.31
N ALA A 244 -6.83 -2.82 -3.42
CA ALA A 244 -6.65 -4.28 -3.50
C ALA A 244 -5.21 -4.73 -3.19
N GLY A 245 -4.22 -4.01 -3.70
CA GLY A 245 -2.81 -4.28 -3.45
C GLY A 245 -2.39 -4.02 -2.00
N ASP A 246 -2.90 -2.95 -1.39
CA ASP A 246 -2.66 -2.62 0.02
C ASP A 246 -3.31 -3.68 0.93
N ALA A 247 -4.51 -4.16 0.55
CA ALA A 247 -5.23 -5.22 1.23
C ALA A 247 -4.51 -6.57 1.15
N LEU A 248 -4.01 -6.94 -0.04
CA LEU A 248 -3.20 -8.14 -0.23
C LEU A 248 -1.98 -8.13 0.71
N LEU A 249 -1.22 -7.03 0.72
CA LEU A 249 -0.03 -6.90 1.56
C LEU A 249 -0.39 -6.92 3.04
N SER A 250 -1.40 -6.16 3.45
CA SER A 250 -1.83 -6.09 4.86
C SER A 250 -2.30 -7.45 5.40
N GLY A 251 -3.01 -8.23 4.57
CA GLY A 251 -3.41 -9.59 4.92
C GLY A 251 -2.22 -10.54 5.08
N VAL A 252 -1.22 -10.45 4.19
CA VAL A 252 0.04 -11.22 4.31
C VAL A 252 0.77 -10.84 5.59
N LEU A 253 0.95 -9.55 5.86
CA LEU A 253 1.62 -9.06 7.06
C LEU A 253 0.87 -9.44 8.34
N SER A 254 -0.46 -9.34 8.35
CA SER A 254 -1.29 -9.76 9.47
C SER A 254 -1.11 -11.24 9.81
N ALA A 255 -1.03 -12.11 8.80
CA ALA A 255 -0.80 -13.53 9.00
C ALA A 255 0.61 -13.82 9.53
N TRP A 256 1.65 -13.16 9.01
CA TRP A 256 3.01 -13.30 9.53
C TRP A 256 3.15 -12.80 10.98
N GLU A 257 2.48 -11.71 11.35
CA GLU A 257 2.45 -11.26 12.76
C GLU A 257 1.77 -12.29 13.69
N ALA A 258 0.86 -13.11 13.16
CA ALA A 258 0.26 -14.23 13.86
C ALA A 258 1.14 -15.50 13.87
N GLY A 259 2.33 -15.46 13.25
CA GLY A 259 3.26 -16.59 13.17
C GLY A 259 2.90 -17.63 12.09
N ALA A 260 2.09 -17.25 11.11
CA ALA A 260 1.74 -18.12 9.99
C ALA A 260 2.90 -18.30 9.01
N ASP A 261 2.87 -19.40 8.25
CA ASP A 261 3.78 -19.65 7.14
C ASP A 261 3.40 -18.85 5.88
N ASP A 262 4.27 -18.85 4.86
CA ASP A 262 4.08 -18.10 3.62
C ASP A 262 2.83 -18.55 2.85
N GLU A 263 2.46 -19.83 2.89
CA GLU A 263 1.25 -20.33 2.22
C GLU A 263 -0.02 -19.78 2.89
N THR A 264 -0.09 -19.83 4.19
CA THR A 264 -1.21 -19.25 4.97
C THR A 264 -1.26 -17.75 4.84
N ALA A 265 -0.09 -17.09 4.80
CA ALA A 265 -0.01 -15.65 4.62
C ALA A 265 -0.53 -15.21 3.24
N LEU A 266 -0.10 -15.88 2.17
CA LEU A 266 -0.59 -15.58 0.83
C LEU A 266 -2.11 -15.81 0.71
N ARG A 267 -2.60 -16.92 1.27
CA ARG A 267 -4.04 -17.24 1.35
C ARG A 267 -4.83 -16.13 2.05
N THR A 268 -4.32 -15.65 3.18
CA THR A 268 -4.95 -14.55 3.94
C THR A 268 -4.92 -13.25 3.16
N GLY A 269 -3.81 -12.93 2.52
CA GLY A 269 -3.68 -11.72 1.68
C GLY A 269 -4.72 -11.68 0.56
N VAL A 270 -4.89 -12.80 -0.17
CA VAL A 270 -5.90 -12.89 -1.24
C VAL A 270 -7.32 -12.77 -0.67
N ALA A 271 -7.62 -13.38 0.47
CA ALA A 271 -8.93 -13.27 1.11
C ALA A 271 -9.26 -11.81 1.52
N VAL A 272 -8.31 -11.11 2.15
CA VAL A 272 -8.48 -9.69 2.53
C VAL A 272 -8.66 -8.81 1.30
N SER A 273 -7.83 -9.01 0.27
CA SER A 273 -7.97 -8.30 -1.01
C SER A 273 -9.35 -8.53 -1.63
N SER A 274 -9.82 -9.78 -1.62
CA SER A 274 -11.13 -10.16 -2.15
C SER A 274 -12.29 -9.48 -1.39
N GLN A 275 -12.17 -9.29 -0.07
CA GLN A 275 -13.17 -8.57 0.72
C GLN A 275 -13.20 -7.08 0.38
N VAL A 276 -12.02 -6.46 0.18
CA VAL A 276 -11.90 -5.03 -0.09
C VAL A 276 -12.48 -4.67 -1.46
N VAL A 277 -12.22 -5.44 -2.51
CA VAL A 277 -12.66 -5.10 -3.88
C VAL A 277 -14.17 -5.22 -4.11
N GLN A 278 -14.92 -5.75 -3.15
CA GLN A 278 -16.40 -5.83 -3.21
C GLN A 278 -17.09 -4.52 -2.80
N ARG A 279 -16.33 -3.48 -2.44
CA ARG A 279 -16.85 -2.15 -2.08
C ARG A 279 -16.12 -1.05 -2.83
N ALA A 280 -16.80 0.07 -3.03
CA ALA A 280 -16.21 1.23 -3.67
C ALA A 280 -15.43 2.10 -2.65
N GLY A 281 -14.31 2.67 -3.08
CA GLY A 281 -13.52 3.64 -2.33
C GLY A 281 -12.42 3.01 -1.47
N THR A 282 -11.75 3.85 -0.67
CA THR A 282 -10.58 3.47 0.15
C THR A 282 -10.93 3.21 1.61
N ALA A 283 -12.16 3.43 2.04
CA ALA A 283 -12.60 3.13 3.39
C ALA A 283 -12.46 1.62 3.69
N VAL A 284 -11.88 1.29 4.83
CA VAL A 284 -11.71 -0.11 5.24
C VAL A 284 -13.09 -0.74 5.47
N PRO A 285 -13.43 -1.82 4.73
CA PRO A 285 -14.67 -2.52 4.95
C PRO A 285 -14.63 -3.33 6.25
N ASP A 286 -15.79 -3.79 6.67
CA ASP A 286 -15.87 -4.88 7.64
C ASP A 286 -15.17 -6.12 7.07
N LEU A 287 -14.31 -6.75 7.86
CA LEU A 287 -13.49 -7.90 7.48
C LEU A 287 -14.02 -9.22 8.05
N ASP A 288 -15.25 -9.29 8.50
CA ASP A 288 -15.86 -10.46 9.14
C ASP A 288 -15.88 -11.70 8.24
N ASP A 289 -15.98 -11.53 6.91
CA ASP A 289 -16.02 -12.65 5.96
C ASP A 289 -14.64 -13.19 5.55
N VAL A 290 -13.54 -12.55 5.96
CA VAL A 290 -12.17 -12.92 5.55
C VAL A 290 -11.84 -14.37 5.90
N GLU A 291 -12.26 -14.88 7.05
CA GLU A 291 -12.00 -16.27 7.44
C GLU A 291 -12.67 -17.26 6.47
N SER A 292 -13.94 -16.99 6.11
CA SER A 292 -14.68 -17.81 5.15
C SER A 292 -14.08 -17.73 3.75
N LEU A 293 -13.68 -16.53 3.31
CA LEU A 293 -13.00 -16.35 2.02
C LEU A 293 -11.66 -17.07 2.00
N ARG A 294 -10.91 -17.03 3.09
CA ARG A 294 -9.60 -17.70 3.22
C ARG A 294 -9.69 -19.20 3.01
N GLU A 295 -10.76 -19.85 3.48
CA GLU A 295 -10.99 -21.28 3.27
C GLU A 295 -11.15 -21.65 1.79
N ASN A 296 -11.63 -20.71 0.96
CA ASN A 296 -11.86 -20.90 -0.46
C ASN A 296 -10.64 -20.57 -1.34
N VAL A 297 -9.62 -19.89 -0.81
CA VAL A 297 -8.40 -19.58 -1.57
C VAL A 297 -7.57 -20.84 -1.75
N THR A 298 -7.30 -21.21 -2.99
CA THR A 298 -6.38 -22.30 -3.34
C THR A 298 -4.97 -21.76 -3.53
N VAL A 299 -4.01 -22.30 -2.79
CA VAL A 299 -2.58 -22.01 -2.97
C VAL A 299 -1.87 -23.23 -3.52
N ARG A 300 -1.03 -23.03 -4.54
CA ARG A 300 -0.21 -24.09 -5.13
C ARG A 300 1.25 -23.67 -5.28
N ARG A 301 2.17 -24.62 -5.31
CA ARG A 301 3.56 -24.39 -5.67
C ARG A 301 3.72 -24.37 -7.18
N LEU A 302 4.53 -23.44 -7.68
CA LEU A 302 4.91 -23.33 -9.09
C LEU A 302 6.22 -24.05 -9.37
#